data_a704de212b5f1d8ba2fb2e3eb7d50cbb
#
_entry.id   a704de212b5f1d8ba2fb2e3eb7d50cbb
#
_cell.length_a   1.000
_cell.length_b   1.000
_cell.length_c   1.000
_cell.angle_alpha   90.00
_cell.angle_beta   90.00
_cell.angle_gamma   90.00
#
_symmetry.space_group_name_H-M   'P 1'
#
loop_
_entity.id
_entity.type
_entity.pdbx_description
1 polymer ?
#
loop_
_entity_poly.entity_id
_entity_poly.type
_entity_poly.pdbx_seq_one_letter_code
_entity_poly.pdbx_strand_id
1 'polypeptide(L)'
;MRVRRIGALLLTAATLAATLTACGGDDKFVIGVKFDQPGLGLKQTDGSVKGFDVDIASYIAKELGYTPEQIEWKETVSANREPFIQQGQVDMVVATYSITDARKEIISFAGPYLITGQDILTRADDTTITGQDSLQTKKVCGAQGSSSPARLVEKFGEEWKGQFLTEQQGYGACLPLLEQGQVDAISTDATILAGFAAQSPGKFRLVGQPFSEEKYGVGLKKDDKETRDKVNAAIEKMFGDGSWKKAVDANFGEFATAFATPPALEKY
;
A
#
# COMPACT_ATOMS: atom_id res chain seq x y z
N MET A 1 -47.33 82.47 15.16
CA MET A 1 -47.54 81.51 14.09
C MET A 1 -46.31 80.58 14.05
N ARG A 2 -46.44 79.32 14.49
CA ARG A 2 -45.34 78.32 14.55
C ARG A 2 -45.68 77.19 13.58
N VAL A 3 -44.88 77.05 12.54
CA VAL A 3 -45.01 75.99 11.56
C VAL A 3 -44.16 74.79 12.08
N ARG A 4 -44.81 73.64 12.35
CA ARG A 4 -44.16 72.38 12.66
C ARG A 4 -43.81 71.65 11.38
N ARG A 5 -42.53 71.39 11.18
CA ARG A 5 -42.03 70.47 10.12
C ARG A 5 -41.99 69.03 10.65
N ILE A 6 -42.74 68.18 10.01
CA ILE A 6 -42.71 66.72 10.23
C ILE A 6 -41.58 66.12 9.37
N GLY A 7 -40.60 65.63 10.04
CA GLY A 7 -39.53 64.88 9.35
C GLY A 7 -39.89 63.39 9.23
N ALA A 8 -39.95 62.90 8.02
CA ALA A 8 -40.13 61.49 7.74
C ALA A 8 -38.77 60.75 7.87
N LEU A 9 -38.63 59.77 8.80
CA LEU A 9 -37.53 58.86 8.89
C LEU A 9 -37.76 57.74 7.88
N LEU A 10 -36.93 57.69 6.89
CA LEU A 10 -36.79 56.52 6.02
C LEU A 10 -35.83 55.49 6.69
N LEU A 11 -36.39 54.39 7.18
CA LEU A 11 -35.63 53.22 7.62
C LEU A 11 -35.17 52.44 6.37
N THR A 12 -33.90 52.53 6.03
CA THR A 12 -33.26 51.66 5.08
C THR A 12 -32.82 50.38 5.81
N ALA A 13 -33.55 49.29 5.58
CA ALA A 13 -33.15 47.97 6.02
C ALA A 13 -31.98 47.47 5.09
N ALA A 14 -30.78 47.53 5.62
CA ALA A 14 -29.63 46.90 4.99
C ALA A 14 -29.69 45.40 5.26
N THR A 15 -30.11 44.60 4.30
CA THR A 15 -29.97 43.13 4.30
C THR A 15 -28.50 42.77 4.14
N LEU A 16 -27.87 42.39 5.26
CA LEU A 16 -26.54 41.78 5.27
C LEU A 16 -26.67 40.37 4.69
N ALA A 17 -26.38 40.21 3.40
CA ALA A 17 -26.17 38.91 2.80
C ALA A 17 -24.86 38.37 3.38
N ALA A 18 -24.94 37.51 4.40
CA ALA A 18 -23.80 36.71 4.84
C ALA A 18 -23.47 35.72 3.74
N THR A 19 -22.48 36.06 2.91
CA THR A 19 -21.80 35.12 2.06
C THR A 19 -21.03 34.17 2.99
N LEU A 20 -21.61 33.00 3.24
CA LEU A 20 -20.87 31.85 3.73
C LEU A 20 -19.84 31.50 2.67
N THR A 21 -18.67 32.14 2.71
CA THR A 21 -17.46 31.57 2.11
C THR A 21 -17.19 30.30 2.89
N ALA A 22 -17.66 29.18 2.34
CA ALA A 22 -17.10 27.89 2.68
C ALA A 22 -15.60 27.97 2.35
N CYS A 23 -14.78 28.19 3.37
CA CYS A 23 -13.37 27.85 3.33
C CYS A 23 -13.32 26.33 3.24
N GLY A 24 -13.57 25.79 2.04
CA GLY A 24 -13.07 24.49 1.66
C GLY A 24 -11.57 24.66 1.54
N GLY A 25 -10.85 24.49 2.64
CA GLY A 25 -9.43 24.18 2.54
C GLY A 25 -9.34 22.96 1.65
N ASP A 26 -8.38 22.98 0.71
CA ASP A 26 -7.98 21.80 -0.05
C ASP A 26 -7.34 20.79 0.92
N ASP A 27 -8.13 20.23 1.83
CA ASP A 27 -7.67 19.19 2.74
C ASP A 27 -7.32 17.98 1.87
N LYS A 28 -6.02 17.78 1.68
CA LYS A 28 -5.50 16.64 0.95
C LYS A 28 -5.71 15.37 1.78
N PHE A 29 -6.13 14.31 1.13
CA PHE A 29 -6.17 12.98 1.68
C PHE A 29 -4.85 12.29 1.34
N VAL A 30 -3.99 12.14 2.34
CA VAL A 30 -2.62 11.65 2.16
C VAL A 30 -2.59 10.13 2.26
N ILE A 31 -2.22 9.46 1.18
CA ILE A 31 -2.19 8.00 1.09
C ILE A 31 -0.76 7.51 0.95
N GLY A 32 -0.33 6.68 1.90
CA GLY A 32 0.95 6.01 1.86
C GLY A 32 0.92 4.80 0.93
N VAL A 33 1.80 4.80 -0.10
CA VAL A 33 1.96 3.69 -1.04
C VAL A 33 3.43 3.41 -1.31
N LYS A 34 3.74 2.29 -1.94
CA LYS A 34 5.07 2.02 -2.49
C LYS A 34 5.32 2.83 -3.75
N PHE A 35 6.60 3.19 -4.01
CA PHE A 35 7.01 3.84 -5.24
C PHE A 35 7.95 2.98 -6.09
N ASP A 36 8.34 1.82 -5.59
CA ASP A 36 9.37 0.94 -6.15
C ASP A 36 8.86 -0.47 -6.55
N GLN A 37 7.53 -0.71 -6.51
CA GLN A 37 6.97 -2.04 -6.74
C GLN A 37 6.10 -2.07 -8.01
N PRO A 38 6.62 -2.58 -9.13
CA PRO A 38 5.88 -2.73 -10.38
C PRO A 38 4.60 -3.56 -10.21
N GLY A 39 3.52 -3.11 -10.82
CA GLY A 39 2.20 -3.76 -10.70
C GLY A 39 1.47 -3.51 -9.37
N LEU A 40 2.11 -2.94 -8.36
CA LEU A 40 1.53 -2.70 -7.01
C LEU A 40 1.49 -1.20 -6.68
N GLY A 41 2.65 -0.58 -6.51
CA GLY A 41 2.81 0.85 -6.32
C GLY A 41 4.13 1.30 -6.93
N LEU A 42 4.08 1.91 -8.10
CA LEU A 42 5.25 2.35 -8.86
C LEU A 42 5.11 3.80 -9.29
N LYS A 43 6.08 4.63 -8.89
CA LYS A 43 6.19 6.00 -9.38
C LYS A 43 6.70 5.99 -10.82
N GLN A 44 5.94 6.65 -11.70
CA GLN A 44 6.26 6.77 -13.11
C GLN A 44 7.19 7.96 -13.36
N THR A 45 7.78 8.02 -14.56
CA THR A 45 8.67 9.12 -14.97
C THR A 45 7.94 10.47 -15.10
N ASP A 46 6.63 10.44 -15.32
CA ASP A 46 5.77 11.63 -15.35
C ASP A 46 5.32 12.10 -13.95
N GLY A 47 5.77 11.42 -12.91
CA GLY A 47 5.45 11.70 -11.51
C GLY A 47 4.17 11.04 -11.01
N SER A 48 3.34 10.45 -11.87
CA SER A 48 2.17 9.68 -11.45
C SER A 48 2.57 8.39 -10.71
N VAL A 49 1.66 7.87 -9.88
CA VAL A 49 1.84 6.58 -9.21
C VAL A 49 0.79 5.61 -9.72
N LYS A 50 1.20 4.38 -10.07
CA LYS A 50 0.31 3.36 -10.65
C LYS A 50 0.53 2.01 -10.02
N GLY A 51 -0.51 1.17 -10.07
CA GLY A 51 -0.47 -0.21 -9.62
C GLY A 51 -1.71 -0.62 -8.84
N PHE A 52 -1.79 -1.88 -8.49
CA PHE A 52 -2.94 -2.48 -7.82
C PHE A 52 -3.26 -1.81 -6.48
N ASP A 53 -2.26 -1.55 -5.63
CA ASP A 53 -2.43 -0.84 -4.36
C ASP A 53 -2.96 0.58 -4.58
N VAL A 54 -2.53 1.25 -5.67
CA VAL A 54 -2.99 2.59 -6.03
C VAL A 54 -4.45 2.56 -6.49
N ASP A 55 -4.86 1.53 -7.24
CA ASP A 55 -6.24 1.36 -7.67
C ASP A 55 -7.16 1.07 -6.48
N ILE A 56 -6.74 0.19 -5.54
CA ILE A 56 -7.45 -0.06 -4.27
C ILE A 56 -7.60 1.24 -3.48
N ALA A 57 -6.50 1.97 -3.29
CA ALA A 57 -6.48 3.21 -2.51
C ALA A 57 -7.37 4.30 -3.15
N SER A 58 -7.31 4.44 -4.48
CA SER A 58 -8.12 5.40 -5.22
C SER A 58 -9.62 5.08 -5.13
N TYR A 59 -9.96 3.79 -5.21
CA TYR A 59 -11.35 3.36 -5.05
C TYR A 59 -11.87 3.67 -3.64
N ILE A 60 -11.10 3.34 -2.61
CA ILE A 60 -11.44 3.64 -1.22
C ILE A 60 -11.60 5.13 -1.01
N ALA A 61 -10.65 5.96 -1.45
CA ALA A 61 -10.70 7.42 -1.32
C ALA A 61 -11.96 8.00 -1.96
N LYS A 62 -12.34 7.54 -3.16
CA LYS A 62 -13.57 7.91 -3.84
C LYS A 62 -14.83 7.57 -3.02
N GLU A 63 -14.90 6.36 -2.44
CA GLU A 63 -16.03 5.96 -1.60
C GLU A 63 -16.09 6.74 -0.28
N LEU A 64 -14.96 7.25 0.20
CA LEU A 64 -14.88 8.18 1.33
C LEU A 64 -15.23 9.62 0.96
N GLY A 65 -15.48 9.93 -0.33
CA GLY A 65 -15.91 11.23 -0.82
C GLY A 65 -14.81 12.14 -1.35
N TYR A 66 -13.57 11.66 -1.49
CA TYR A 66 -12.46 12.44 -2.04
C TYR A 66 -12.41 12.36 -3.57
N THR A 67 -12.06 13.48 -4.21
CA THR A 67 -11.77 13.52 -5.65
C THR A 67 -10.32 13.13 -5.92
N PRO A 68 -9.97 12.72 -7.14
CA PRO A 68 -8.58 12.38 -7.47
C PRO A 68 -7.58 13.52 -7.20
N GLU A 69 -8.01 14.77 -7.34
CA GLU A 69 -7.19 15.98 -7.13
C GLU A 69 -6.91 16.24 -5.64
N GLN A 70 -7.74 15.69 -4.76
CA GLN A 70 -7.56 15.76 -3.31
C GLN A 70 -6.61 14.69 -2.79
N ILE A 71 -6.30 13.66 -3.59
CA ILE A 71 -5.38 12.60 -3.16
C ILE A 71 -3.93 13.08 -3.28
N GLU A 72 -3.19 12.95 -2.19
CA GLU A 72 -1.75 13.11 -2.16
C GLU A 72 -1.06 11.76 -1.94
N TRP A 73 -0.25 11.34 -2.92
CA TRP A 73 0.52 10.10 -2.82
C TRP A 73 1.83 10.33 -2.07
N LYS A 74 2.03 9.60 -0.98
CA LYS A 74 3.24 9.67 -0.18
C LYS A 74 4.01 8.36 -0.25
N GLU A 75 5.29 8.45 -0.65
CA GLU A 75 6.17 7.29 -0.60
C GLU A 75 6.28 6.75 0.83
N THR A 76 5.94 5.47 0.98
CA THR A 76 5.93 4.85 2.30
C THR A 76 6.65 3.50 2.25
N VAL A 77 7.96 3.53 2.50
CA VAL A 77 8.76 2.32 2.66
C VAL A 77 8.29 1.51 3.87
N SER A 78 8.62 0.21 3.91
CA SER A 78 8.03 -0.69 4.92
C SER A 78 8.29 -0.26 6.35
N ALA A 79 9.47 0.28 6.65
CA ALA A 79 9.83 0.74 8.00
C ALA A 79 9.08 2.01 8.45
N ASN A 80 8.49 2.76 7.51
CA ASN A 80 7.83 4.03 7.82
C ASN A 80 6.30 3.91 7.93
N ARG A 81 5.72 2.73 7.65
CA ARG A 81 4.25 2.57 7.60
C ARG A 81 3.60 2.87 8.95
N GLU A 82 4.02 2.19 10.01
CA GLU A 82 3.53 2.40 11.36
C GLU A 82 3.82 3.83 11.87
N PRO A 83 5.07 4.36 11.79
CA PRO A 83 5.38 5.73 12.20
C PRO A 83 4.54 6.80 11.49
N PHE A 84 4.34 6.68 10.17
CA PHE A 84 3.59 7.69 9.42
C PHE A 84 2.10 7.71 9.81
N ILE A 85 1.50 6.53 10.05
CA ILE A 85 0.13 6.44 10.57
C ILE A 85 0.03 7.04 11.96
N GLN A 86 0.92 6.66 12.89
CA GLN A 86 0.89 7.14 14.26
C GLN A 86 1.08 8.65 14.38
N GLN A 87 1.92 9.22 13.51
CA GLN A 87 2.24 10.66 13.50
C GLN A 87 1.25 11.49 12.67
N GLY A 88 0.24 10.85 12.05
CA GLY A 88 -0.72 11.55 11.18
C GLY A 88 -0.08 12.14 9.91
N GLN A 89 1.02 11.55 9.44
CA GLN A 89 1.66 11.95 8.19
C GLN A 89 0.97 11.36 6.96
N VAL A 90 0.12 10.37 7.16
CA VAL A 90 -0.78 9.76 6.18
C VAL A 90 -2.12 9.47 6.85
N ASP A 91 -3.20 9.52 6.08
CA ASP A 91 -4.54 9.17 6.53
C ASP A 91 -4.76 7.66 6.45
N MET A 92 -4.18 7.01 5.45
CA MET A 92 -4.15 5.55 5.33
C MET A 92 -2.89 5.07 4.59
N VAL A 93 -2.56 3.79 4.74
CA VAL A 93 -1.45 3.13 4.03
C VAL A 93 -1.98 1.92 3.26
N VAL A 94 -1.74 1.90 1.94
CA VAL A 94 -2.02 0.78 1.03
C VAL A 94 -0.72 0.44 0.31
N ALA A 95 0.09 -0.43 0.89
CA ALA A 95 1.50 -0.58 0.51
C ALA A 95 2.01 -2.01 0.74
N THR A 96 1.39 -3.01 0.06
CA THR A 96 1.70 -4.44 0.26
C THR A 96 1.82 -4.77 1.75
N TYR A 97 0.78 -4.40 2.51
CA TYR A 97 0.88 -4.29 3.95
C TYR A 97 0.27 -5.51 4.64
N SER A 98 1.10 -6.53 4.88
CA SER A 98 0.68 -7.74 5.57
C SER A 98 0.13 -7.42 6.96
N ILE A 99 -1.10 -7.88 7.22
CA ILE A 99 -1.75 -7.83 8.52
C ILE A 99 -1.06 -8.86 9.42
N THR A 100 -0.48 -8.40 10.52
CA THR A 100 0.14 -9.26 11.54
C THR A 100 -0.34 -8.87 12.93
N ASP A 101 -0.31 -9.82 13.88
CA ASP A 101 -0.73 -9.53 15.25
C ASP A 101 0.12 -8.43 15.88
N ALA A 102 1.43 -8.45 15.68
CA ALA A 102 2.32 -7.41 16.17
C ALA A 102 1.95 -6.01 15.64
N ARG A 103 1.57 -5.90 14.36
CA ARG A 103 1.13 -4.63 13.77
C ARG A 103 -0.24 -4.20 14.27
N LYS A 104 -1.16 -5.13 14.51
CA LYS A 104 -2.48 -4.85 15.09
C LYS A 104 -2.41 -4.24 16.49
N GLU A 105 -1.34 -4.48 17.24
CA GLU A 105 -1.11 -3.81 18.52
C GLU A 105 -0.81 -2.31 18.36
N ILE A 106 -0.28 -1.90 17.20
CA ILE A 106 0.23 -0.54 16.94
C ILE A 106 -0.76 0.30 16.15
N ILE A 107 -1.42 -0.31 15.16
CA ILE A 107 -2.34 0.35 14.22
C ILE A 107 -3.59 -0.50 14.03
N SER A 108 -4.61 0.05 13.38
CA SER A 108 -5.78 -0.71 12.92
C SER A 108 -5.61 -1.11 11.45
N PHE A 109 -6.27 -2.22 11.05
CA PHE A 109 -6.35 -2.66 9.67
C PHE A 109 -7.80 -2.80 9.21
N ALA A 110 -8.03 -2.51 7.92
CA ALA A 110 -9.20 -2.94 7.17
C ALA A 110 -8.77 -3.94 6.09
N GLY A 111 -9.67 -4.83 5.68
CA GLY A 111 -9.38 -5.86 4.67
C GLY A 111 -9.46 -7.28 5.22
N PRO A 112 -8.72 -8.26 4.66
CA PRO A 112 -7.71 -8.09 3.61
C PRO A 112 -8.28 -7.75 2.24
N TYR A 113 -7.51 -7.04 1.39
CA TYR A 113 -7.89 -6.78 0.01
C TYR A 113 -7.18 -7.70 -1.00
N LEU A 114 -6.13 -8.41 -0.58
CA LEU A 114 -5.43 -9.44 -1.34
C LEU A 114 -4.84 -10.47 -0.37
N ILE A 115 -4.70 -11.72 -0.84
CA ILE A 115 -3.92 -12.77 -0.15
C ILE A 115 -2.90 -13.28 -1.14
N THR A 116 -1.64 -13.36 -0.68
CA THR A 116 -0.50 -13.88 -1.43
C THR A 116 0.37 -14.74 -0.51
N GLY A 117 1.60 -15.05 -0.88
CA GLY A 117 2.55 -15.75 -0.03
C GLY A 117 3.97 -15.29 -0.29
N GLN A 118 4.85 -15.41 0.70
CA GLN A 118 6.27 -15.15 0.53
C GLN A 118 6.89 -16.23 -0.36
N ASP A 119 7.67 -15.78 -1.37
CA ASP A 119 8.37 -16.63 -2.32
C ASP A 119 9.80 -16.12 -2.53
N ILE A 120 10.46 -16.57 -3.56
CA ILE A 120 11.87 -16.28 -3.82
C ILE A 120 12.03 -15.90 -5.29
N LEU A 121 12.78 -14.81 -5.55
CA LEU A 121 13.26 -14.41 -6.87
C LEU A 121 14.75 -14.67 -6.96
N THR A 122 15.18 -15.33 -8.05
CA THR A 122 16.58 -15.62 -8.34
C THR A 122 16.95 -15.09 -9.73
N ARG A 123 18.24 -15.10 -10.08
CA ARG A 123 18.65 -14.97 -11.47
C ARG A 123 18.05 -16.12 -12.29
N ALA A 124 17.76 -15.87 -13.55
CA ALA A 124 17.08 -16.85 -14.41
C ALA A 124 17.86 -18.16 -14.59
N ASP A 125 19.17 -18.09 -14.57
CA ASP A 125 20.11 -19.23 -14.73
C ASP A 125 20.40 -19.99 -13.41
N ASP A 126 20.04 -19.43 -12.25
CA ASP A 126 20.21 -20.11 -10.96
C ASP A 126 19.09 -21.12 -10.73
N THR A 127 19.41 -22.41 -10.87
CA THR A 127 18.50 -23.53 -10.59
C THR A 127 18.76 -24.18 -9.22
N THR A 128 19.70 -23.65 -8.42
CA THR A 128 20.09 -24.24 -7.14
C THR A 128 19.11 -23.86 -6.00
N ILE A 129 18.39 -22.77 -6.16
CA ILE A 129 17.38 -22.32 -5.20
C ILE A 129 16.02 -22.84 -5.65
N THR A 130 15.44 -23.77 -4.89
CA THR A 130 14.21 -24.49 -5.23
C THR A 130 13.09 -24.27 -4.19
N GLY A 131 13.36 -23.59 -3.09
CA GLY A 131 12.40 -23.31 -2.02
C GLY A 131 13.08 -22.69 -0.80
N GLN A 132 12.30 -22.46 0.26
CA GLN A 132 12.77 -21.76 1.45
C GLN A 132 14.03 -22.37 2.07
N ASP A 133 14.10 -23.70 2.18
CA ASP A 133 15.23 -24.39 2.81
C ASP A 133 16.55 -24.16 2.06
N SER A 134 16.49 -23.93 0.74
CA SER A 134 17.68 -23.64 -0.07
C SER A 134 18.36 -22.32 0.34
N LEU A 135 17.67 -21.42 1.06
CA LEU A 135 18.20 -20.13 1.48
C LEU A 135 19.16 -20.20 2.67
N GLN A 136 19.29 -21.37 3.33
CA GLN A 136 20.12 -21.55 4.53
C GLN A 136 21.57 -21.12 4.35
N THR A 137 22.13 -21.28 3.14
CA THR A 137 23.52 -20.95 2.81
C THR A 137 23.64 -19.89 1.71
N LYS A 138 22.58 -19.16 1.44
CA LYS A 138 22.48 -18.19 0.34
C LYS A 138 22.36 -16.78 0.88
N LYS A 139 23.00 -15.83 0.19
CA LYS A 139 22.83 -14.40 0.46
C LYS A 139 21.46 -13.93 -0.03
N VAL A 140 20.66 -13.41 0.87
CA VAL A 140 19.28 -12.98 0.59
C VAL A 140 19.17 -11.48 0.80
N CYS A 141 18.50 -10.79 -0.12
CA CYS A 141 18.11 -9.41 0.08
C CYS A 141 16.63 -9.30 0.51
N GLY A 142 16.38 -8.44 1.47
CA GLY A 142 15.04 -8.09 1.97
C GLY A 142 14.88 -6.58 2.17
N ALA A 143 13.70 -6.14 2.59
CA ALA A 143 13.44 -4.75 2.91
C ALA A 143 13.23 -4.54 4.41
N GLN A 144 13.86 -3.50 4.97
CA GLN A 144 13.72 -3.11 6.37
C GLN A 144 12.24 -2.86 6.73
N GLY A 145 11.78 -3.41 7.86
CA GLY A 145 10.39 -3.27 8.32
C GLY A 145 9.36 -4.10 7.55
N SER A 146 9.80 -4.94 6.59
CA SER A 146 8.96 -5.98 5.99
C SER A 146 8.87 -7.20 6.90
N SER A 147 7.77 -7.97 6.81
CA SER A 147 7.60 -9.26 7.52
C SER A 147 8.49 -10.37 6.97
N SER A 148 8.87 -10.27 5.70
CA SER A 148 9.59 -11.35 5.01
C SER A 148 10.98 -11.62 5.55
N PRO A 149 11.86 -10.62 5.81
CA PRO A 149 13.13 -10.85 6.49
C PRO A 149 12.98 -11.48 7.86
N ALA A 150 12.04 -10.97 8.67
CA ALA A 150 11.81 -11.48 10.02
C ALA A 150 11.44 -12.98 10.03
N ARG A 151 10.61 -13.42 9.07
CA ARG A 151 10.24 -14.85 8.92
C ARG A 151 11.44 -15.74 8.57
N LEU A 152 12.37 -15.24 7.75
CA LEU A 152 13.60 -15.99 7.46
C LEU A 152 14.51 -16.05 8.70
N VAL A 153 14.59 -14.98 9.48
CA VAL A 153 15.34 -14.96 10.75
C VAL A 153 14.70 -15.92 11.78
N GLU A 154 13.38 -15.96 11.87
CA GLU A 154 12.67 -16.91 12.72
C GLU A 154 13.01 -18.36 12.34
N LYS A 155 13.12 -18.66 11.05
CA LYS A 155 13.46 -20.00 10.56
C LYS A 155 14.91 -20.38 10.74
N PHE A 156 15.85 -19.47 10.41
CA PHE A 156 17.27 -19.78 10.30
C PHE A 156 18.12 -19.24 11.46
N GLY A 157 17.59 -18.32 12.27
CA GLY A 157 18.24 -17.75 13.43
C GLY A 157 19.01 -16.44 13.18
N GLU A 158 19.37 -15.76 14.26
CA GLU A 158 20.09 -14.46 14.21
C GLU A 158 21.51 -14.57 13.64
N GLU A 159 22.17 -15.72 13.82
CA GLU A 159 23.49 -15.94 13.22
C GLU A 159 23.41 -15.96 11.69
N TRP A 160 22.39 -16.62 11.13
CA TRP A 160 22.10 -16.60 9.69
C TRP A 160 21.85 -15.18 9.19
N LYS A 161 21.08 -14.38 9.93
CA LYS A 161 20.82 -12.97 9.61
C LYS A 161 22.13 -12.19 9.41
N GLY A 162 23.06 -12.33 10.37
CA GLY A 162 24.35 -11.63 10.30
C GLY A 162 25.25 -12.02 9.14
N GLN A 163 25.10 -13.24 8.63
CA GLN A 163 25.93 -13.77 7.57
C GLN A 163 25.31 -13.65 6.17
N PHE A 164 24.01 -13.81 6.06
CA PHE A 164 23.33 -14.04 4.80
C PHE A 164 22.25 -13.04 4.44
N LEU A 165 21.74 -12.22 5.39
CA LEU A 165 20.69 -11.26 5.12
C LEU A 165 21.25 -9.85 4.89
N THR A 166 20.92 -9.28 3.74
CA THR A 166 21.14 -7.86 3.43
C THR A 166 19.78 -7.17 3.38
N GLU A 167 19.59 -6.11 4.15
CA GLU A 167 18.35 -5.36 4.15
C GLU A 167 18.54 -3.99 3.47
N GLN A 168 17.64 -3.66 2.55
CA GLN A 168 17.55 -2.39 1.85
C GLN A 168 16.32 -1.59 2.33
N GLN A 169 16.20 -0.31 1.96
CA GLN A 169 15.01 0.50 2.28
C GLN A 169 13.75 -0.02 1.58
N GLY A 170 13.91 -0.53 0.34
CA GLY A 170 12.83 -1.10 -0.46
C GLY A 170 13.34 -2.26 -1.30
N TYR A 171 12.42 -3.07 -1.80
CA TYR A 171 12.76 -4.25 -2.59
C TYR A 171 13.34 -3.90 -3.97
N GLY A 172 12.99 -2.74 -4.55
CA GLY A 172 13.58 -2.25 -5.78
C GLY A 172 15.10 -2.11 -5.71
N ALA A 173 15.64 -1.73 -4.54
CA ALA A 173 17.09 -1.64 -4.31
C ALA A 173 17.79 -2.99 -4.23
N CYS A 174 17.08 -4.10 -4.06
CA CYS A 174 17.62 -5.45 -4.09
C CYS A 174 17.92 -5.95 -5.51
N LEU A 175 17.22 -5.44 -6.54
CA LEU A 175 17.35 -5.95 -7.92
C LEU A 175 18.76 -5.81 -8.48
N PRO A 176 19.45 -4.65 -8.41
CA PRO A 176 20.81 -4.53 -8.90
C PRO A 176 21.79 -5.44 -8.13
N LEU A 177 21.56 -5.71 -6.85
CA LEU A 177 22.39 -6.63 -6.07
C LEU A 177 22.24 -8.08 -6.56
N LEU A 178 21.00 -8.49 -6.88
CA LEU A 178 20.70 -9.80 -7.43
C LEU A 178 21.29 -9.95 -8.84
N GLU A 179 21.12 -8.95 -9.70
CA GLU A 179 21.63 -8.96 -11.07
C GLU A 179 23.16 -9.05 -11.11
N GLN A 180 23.84 -8.36 -10.19
CA GLN A 180 25.31 -8.35 -10.08
C GLN A 180 25.87 -9.55 -9.31
N GLY A 181 25.04 -10.47 -8.80
CA GLY A 181 25.47 -11.61 -8.01
C GLY A 181 26.02 -11.27 -6.61
N GLN A 182 25.74 -10.07 -6.10
CA GLN A 182 26.10 -9.67 -4.73
C GLN A 182 25.21 -10.39 -3.70
N VAL A 183 23.96 -10.69 -4.09
CA VAL A 183 23.05 -11.60 -3.38
C VAL A 183 22.60 -12.71 -4.33
N ASP A 184 22.17 -13.83 -3.78
CA ASP A 184 21.70 -15.00 -4.53
C ASP A 184 20.20 -14.96 -4.77
N ALA A 185 19.45 -14.30 -3.87
CA ALA A 185 18.01 -14.25 -3.92
C ALA A 185 17.44 -12.94 -3.33
N ILE A 186 16.23 -12.60 -3.75
CA ILE A 186 15.33 -11.68 -3.05
C ILE A 186 14.17 -12.54 -2.53
N SER A 187 13.81 -12.38 -1.25
CA SER A 187 12.65 -13.10 -0.72
C SER A 187 11.63 -12.14 -0.13
N THR A 188 10.44 -12.16 -0.69
CA THR A 188 9.25 -11.42 -0.28
C THR A 188 8.01 -12.01 -0.95
N ASP A 189 6.90 -11.29 -0.92
CA ASP A 189 5.62 -11.74 -1.43
C ASP A 189 5.65 -11.96 -2.95
N ALA A 190 5.07 -13.04 -3.40
CA ALA A 190 5.07 -13.47 -4.81
C ALA A 190 4.56 -12.39 -5.78
N THR A 191 3.59 -11.56 -5.34
CA THR A 191 3.09 -10.43 -6.13
C THR A 191 4.15 -9.37 -6.41
N ILE A 192 4.99 -9.05 -5.42
CA ILE A 192 6.10 -8.10 -5.56
C ILE A 192 7.14 -8.67 -6.52
N LEU A 193 7.51 -9.93 -6.30
CA LEU A 193 8.53 -10.62 -7.11
C LEU A 193 8.07 -10.81 -8.57
N ALA A 194 6.80 -11.13 -8.79
CA ALA A 194 6.23 -11.23 -10.13
C ALA A 194 6.30 -9.90 -10.89
N GLY A 195 6.04 -8.78 -10.21
CA GLY A 195 6.19 -7.45 -10.80
C GLY A 195 7.62 -7.15 -11.25
N PHE A 196 8.61 -7.50 -10.45
CA PHE A 196 10.03 -7.37 -10.82
C PHE A 196 10.44 -8.27 -11.98
N ALA A 197 10.00 -9.53 -11.98
CA ALA A 197 10.26 -10.45 -13.06
C ALA A 197 9.65 -9.96 -14.38
N ALA A 198 8.43 -9.43 -14.35
CA ALA A 198 7.74 -8.88 -15.51
C ALA A 198 8.44 -7.64 -16.09
N GLN A 199 9.03 -6.78 -15.24
CA GLN A 199 9.82 -5.63 -15.69
C GLN A 199 11.15 -5.99 -16.36
N SER A 200 11.69 -7.19 -16.08
CA SER A 200 13.00 -7.62 -16.55
C SER A 200 12.93 -9.03 -17.15
N PRO A 201 12.21 -9.20 -18.28
CA PRO A 201 11.99 -10.50 -18.87
C PRO A 201 13.30 -11.23 -19.15
N GLY A 202 13.38 -12.49 -18.73
CA GLY A 202 14.54 -13.35 -18.94
C GLY A 202 15.73 -13.13 -17.99
N LYS A 203 15.72 -12.10 -17.13
CA LYS A 203 16.78 -11.87 -16.15
C LYS A 203 16.55 -12.61 -14.85
N PHE A 204 15.33 -12.73 -14.42
CA PHE A 204 14.94 -13.28 -13.12
C PHE A 204 13.92 -14.39 -13.28
N ARG A 205 13.88 -15.26 -12.28
CA ARG A 205 12.95 -16.37 -12.16
C ARG A 205 12.31 -16.36 -10.77
N LEU A 206 10.98 -16.40 -10.74
CA LEU A 206 10.24 -16.71 -9.52
C LEU A 206 10.37 -18.21 -9.26
N VAL A 207 10.68 -18.60 -8.02
CA VAL A 207 10.79 -20.04 -7.66
C VAL A 207 9.43 -20.72 -7.74
N GLY A 208 8.35 -19.99 -7.35
CA GLY A 208 6.98 -20.48 -7.48
C GLY A 208 6.62 -21.51 -6.40
N GLN A 209 7.24 -21.40 -5.22
CA GLN A 209 6.98 -22.23 -4.05
C GLN A 209 6.70 -21.34 -2.82
N PRO A 210 5.54 -20.66 -2.77
CA PRO A 210 5.19 -19.80 -1.63
C PRO A 210 5.17 -20.62 -0.34
N PHE A 211 5.72 -20.02 0.74
CA PHE A 211 5.88 -20.68 2.04
C PHE A 211 5.26 -19.93 3.21
N SER A 212 4.40 -18.97 2.93
CA SER A 212 3.57 -18.26 3.93
C SER A 212 2.23 -17.86 3.35
N GLU A 213 1.35 -17.36 4.20
CA GLU A 213 0.14 -16.62 3.82
C GLU A 213 0.30 -15.16 4.22
N GLU A 214 0.19 -14.26 3.24
CA GLU A 214 0.29 -12.81 3.42
C GLU A 214 -1.04 -12.15 3.08
N LYS A 215 -1.72 -11.61 4.08
CA LYS A 215 -2.98 -10.89 3.95
C LYS A 215 -2.71 -9.40 3.85
N TYR A 216 -2.89 -8.79 2.69
CA TYR A 216 -2.72 -7.34 2.53
C TYR A 216 -3.91 -6.57 3.05
N GLY A 217 -3.67 -5.67 3.97
CA GLY A 217 -4.68 -4.77 4.52
C GLY A 217 -4.34 -3.30 4.34
N VAL A 218 -5.35 -2.48 4.55
CA VAL A 218 -5.24 -1.01 4.63
C VAL A 218 -4.89 -0.64 6.06
N GLY A 219 -3.71 -0.06 6.26
CA GLY A 219 -3.28 0.44 7.56
C GLY A 219 -3.92 1.77 7.91
N LEU A 220 -4.46 1.88 9.11
CA LEU A 220 -5.23 3.02 9.62
C LEU A 220 -4.78 3.36 11.04
N LYS A 221 -5.11 4.58 11.49
CA LYS A 221 -4.86 4.99 12.87
C LYS A 221 -5.47 3.98 13.85
N LYS A 222 -4.73 3.68 14.92
CA LYS A 222 -5.19 2.77 15.97
C LYS A 222 -6.52 3.26 16.56
N ASP A 223 -7.44 2.31 16.74
CA ASP A 223 -8.76 2.51 17.35
C ASP A 223 -9.73 3.44 16.59
N ASP A 224 -9.38 3.85 15.38
CA ASP A 224 -10.31 4.57 14.48
C ASP A 224 -11.29 3.58 13.83
N LYS A 225 -12.26 3.17 14.64
CA LYS A 225 -13.28 2.21 14.21
C LYS A 225 -14.16 2.74 13.08
N GLU A 226 -14.51 4.05 13.14
CA GLU A 226 -15.38 4.65 12.14
C GLU A 226 -14.76 4.62 10.74
N THR A 227 -13.50 5.07 10.61
CA THR A 227 -12.77 5.03 9.35
C THR A 227 -12.56 3.59 8.89
N ARG A 228 -12.20 2.68 9.80
CA ARG A 228 -12.01 1.27 9.46
C ARG A 228 -13.29 0.62 8.89
N ASP A 229 -14.43 0.87 9.50
CA ASP A 229 -15.70 0.32 9.05
C ASP A 229 -16.09 0.89 7.66
N LYS A 230 -15.85 2.17 7.40
CA LYS A 230 -16.05 2.80 6.08
C LYS A 230 -15.11 2.21 5.03
N VAL A 231 -13.84 2.01 5.36
CA VAL A 231 -12.86 1.40 4.44
C VAL A 231 -13.22 -0.06 4.14
N ASN A 232 -13.64 -0.84 5.13
CA ASN A 232 -14.13 -2.21 4.92
C ASN A 232 -15.36 -2.22 3.99
N ALA A 233 -16.30 -1.30 4.18
CA ALA A 233 -17.48 -1.19 3.31
C ALA A 233 -17.08 -0.83 1.87
N ALA A 234 -16.10 0.04 1.68
CA ALA A 234 -15.57 0.39 0.36
C ALA A 234 -14.90 -0.82 -0.32
N ILE A 235 -14.10 -1.60 0.42
CA ILE A 235 -13.48 -2.83 -0.10
C ILE A 235 -14.55 -3.86 -0.48
N GLU A 236 -15.54 -4.08 0.39
CA GLU A 236 -16.64 -5.01 0.12
C GLU A 236 -17.42 -4.61 -1.15
N LYS A 237 -17.70 -3.32 -1.32
CA LYS A 237 -18.32 -2.77 -2.53
C LYS A 237 -17.48 -3.01 -3.78
N MET A 238 -16.15 -2.76 -3.69
CA MET A 238 -15.21 -3.00 -4.78
C MET A 238 -15.18 -4.48 -5.21
N PHE A 239 -15.31 -5.39 -4.25
CA PHE A 239 -15.42 -6.82 -4.53
C PHE A 239 -16.74 -7.16 -5.27
N GLY A 240 -17.84 -6.56 -4.83
CA GLY A 240 -19.18 -6.81 -5.38
C GLY A 240 -19.42 -6.22 -6.76
N ASP A 241 -18.81 -5.07 -7.10
CA ASP A 241 -19.02 -4.39 -8.38
C ASP A 241 -18.01 -4.79 -9.48
N GLY A 242 -17.08 -5.69 -9.15
CA GLY A 242 -16.07 -6.21 -10.07
C GLY A 242 -14.87 -5.29 -10.30
N SER A 243 -14.79 -4.13 -9.64
CA SER A 243 -13.67 -3.21 -9.77
C SER A 243 -12.36 -3.82 -9.26
N TRP A 244 -12.42 -4.66 -8.22
CA TRP A 244 -11.27 -5.40 -7.73
C TRP A 244 -10.66 -6.31 -8.82
N LYS A 245 -11.51 -7.09 -9.51
CA LYS A 245 -11.02 -7.99 -10.57
C LYS A 245 -10.42 -7.21 -11.74
N LYS A 246 -11.02 -6.06 -12.10
CA LYS A 246 -10.46 -5.17 -13.12
C LYS A 246 -9.08 -4.65 -12.72
N ALA A 247 -8.90 -4.27 -11.45
CA ALA A 247 -7.59 -3.83 -10.94
C ALA A 247 -6.56 -4.97 -10.95
N VAL A 248 -6.93 -6.20 -10.58
CA VAL A 248 -6.08 -7.38 -10.70
C VAL A 248 -5.63 -7.59 -12.16
N ASP A 249 -6.58 -7.63 -13.10
CA ASP A 249 -6.29 -7.89 -14.51
C ASP A 249 -5.44 -6.79 -15.16
N ALA A 250 -5.61 -5.55 -14.74
CA ALA A 250 -4.87 -4.41 -15.26
C ALA A 250 -3.40 -4.39 -14.78
N ASN A 251 -3.11 -4.92 -13.59
CA ASN A 251 -1.81 -4.72 -12.95
C ASN A 251 -0.92 -5.97 -12.89
N PHE A 252 -1.48 -7.18 -12.91
CA PHE A 252 -0.70 -8.40 -12.66
C PHE A 252 -0.38 -9.22 -13.94
N GLY A 253 -0.85 -8.80 -15.11
CA GLY A 253 -0.57 -9.52 -16.36
C GLY A 253 -0.89 -11.02 -16.27
N GLU A 254 0.05 -11.88 -16.64
CA GLU A 254 -0.12 -13.33 -16.57
C GLU A 254 -0.31 -13.84 -15.13
N PHE A 255 0.26 -13.14 -14.14
CA PHE A 255 0.10 -13.49 -12.72
C PHE A 255 -1.31 -13.22 -12.18
N ALA A 256 -2.15 -12.47 -12.92
CA ALA A 256 -3.55 -12.21 -12.56
C ALA A 256 -4.40 -13.49 -12.42
N THR A 257 -3.99 -14.58 -13.08
CA THR A 257 -4.69 -15.88 -13.01
C THR A 257 -4.65 -16.50 -11.62
N ALA A 258 -3.65 -16.14 -10.80
CA ALA A 258 -3.57 -16.56 -9.39
C ALA A 258 -4.66 -15.93 -8.51
N PHE A 259 -5.33 -14.87 -8.98
CA PHE A 259 -6.33 -14.09 -8.23
C PHE A 259 -7.68 -14.10 -8.96
N ALA A 260 -8.34 -15.26 -8.96
CA ALA A 260 -9.64 -15.41 -9.64
C ALA A 260 -10.77 -14.71 -8.88
N THR A 261 -10.73 -14.70 -7.56
CA THR A 261 -11.77 -14.13 -6.68
C THR A 261 -11.10 -13.32 -5.56
N PRO A 262 -11.80 -12.27 -5.08
CA PRO A 262 -11.30 -11.53 -3.91
C PRO A 262 -11.31 -12.40 -2.65
N PRO A 263 -10.47 -12.08 -1.66
CA PRO A 263 -10.49 -12.77 -0.37
C PRO A 263 -11.74 -12.44 0.43
N ALA A 264 -12.05 -13.26 1.43
CA ALA A 264 -13.05 -12.90 2.44
C ALA A 264 -12.50 -11.74 3.30
N LEU A 265 -13.37 -10.75 3.60
CA LEU A 265 -13.02 -9.70 4.56
C LEU A 265 -12.96 -10.28 5.97
N GLU A 266 -11.94 -9.90 6.71
CA GLU A 266 -11.81 -10.17 8.14
C GLU A 266 -12.12 -8.88 8.91
N LYS A 267 -13.21 -8.91 9.71
CA LYS A 267 -13.60 -7.75 10.52
C LYS A 267 -12.87 -7.86 11.86
N TYR A 268 -11.78 -7.13 12.00
CA TYR A 268 -10.94 -7.11 13.20
C TYR A 268 -11.52 -6.23 14.30
#